data_d16744bbb3e88a5996496d705c361e62
#
_entry.id   d16744bbb3e88a5996496d705c361e62
#
_cell.length_a   1.000
_cell.length_b   1.000
_cell.length_c   1.000
_cell.angle_alpha   90.00
_cell.angle_beta   90.00
_cell.angle_gamma   90.00
#
_symmetry.space_group_name_H-M   'P 1'
#
loop_
_entity.id
_entity.type
_entity.pdbx_description
1 polymer ?
#
loop_
_entity_poly.entity_id
_entity_poly.type
_entity_poly.pdbx_seq_one_letter_code
_entity_poly.pdbx_strand_id
1 'polypeptide(L)'
;GFAHEMDDKNYYVNMPLCEDCFSKISLGKRVLDEELSMNFYASKVYIIPRFHSSDNELLEEKVNEIRDIKRISDLKDTVRKDNPYRNFETYMLYDISEGSYSTLNFIFYTVNNQEMKINLSILDVPPSRLRNMSRKISDIEGELRNVFGTQEYSPSVLFGSMYDVFKDNRLRTFFDYIEALFKNQPVSLTPLKRGTLELIGSKKLRGEPYATKAKQLITIALFIERLQQNVEGGIPLMEKDREDRIKEFFEKYPAFFRTDEEKFLFILGQIHSRIARFQREKNIASTVDLKLKAYNMRPLDFMNHFKDLKWKTTQYSNEMDFTRVYGPIMNLFQIADKYLIPSGYDWKASIEDLNYAFLAGELATGVFRRETDQLELETDTVQEIEQ
;
A
#
# COMPACT_ATOMS: atom_id res chain seq x y z
N GLY A 1 21.94 16.99 25.13
CA GLY A 1 23.38 16.92 24.99
C GLY A 1 24.07 18.18 24.52
N PHE A 2 23.41 19.11 23.83
CA PHE A 2 24.05 20.34 23.34
C PHE A 2 24.19 21.46 24.38
N ALA A 3 23.49 21.38 25.49
CA ALA A 3 23.46 22.45 26.49
C ALA A 3 24.78 22.63 27.29
N HIS A 4 25.62 21.61 27.34
CA HIS A 4 26.89 21.69 28.08
C HIS A 4 28.04 22.35 27.29
N GLU A 5 27.89 22.53 25.98
CA GLU A 5 28.89 23.14 25.12
C GLU A 5 28.58 24.60 24.77
N MET A 6 27.42 25.10 25.17
CA MET A 6 27.03 26.53 25.03
C MET A 6 27.46 27.35 26.23
N ASP A 7 28.75 27.30 26.55
CA ASP A 7 29.36 28.25 27.47
C ASP A 7 29.67 29.56 26.73
N ASP A 8 29.36 30.71 27.36
CA ASP A 8 29.61 32.03 26.81
C ASP A 8 31.06 32.23 26.30
N LYS A 9 31.99 31.42 26.78
CA LYS A 9 33.38 31.41 26.35
C LYS A 9 33.63 30.67 25.02
N ASN A 10 32.72 29.81 24.60
CA ASN A 10 32.85 28.96 23.42
C ASN A 10 31.80 29.22 22.36
N TYR A 11 30.95 30.26 22.51
CA TYR A 11 29.85 30.51 21.59
C TYR A 11 30.32 30.69 20.14
N TYR A 12 31.49 31.29 19.91
CA TYR A 12 32.08 31.48 18.58
C TYR A 12 32.59 30.19 17.93
N VAL A 13 32.77 29.14 18.70
CA VAL A 13 33.15 27.82 18.17
C VAL A 13 31.86 27.09 17.70
N ASN A 14 30.74 27.33 18.36
CA ASN A 14 29.50 26.61 18.12
C ASN A 14 28.62 27.17 17.00
N MET A 15 28.64 28.46 16.72
CA MET A 15 27.97 29.11 15.57
C MET A 15 27.86 30.62 15.79
N PRO A 16 28.92 31.39 15.56
CA PRO A 16 28.86 32.84 15.74
C PRO A 16 27.94 33.46 14.70
N LEU A 17 26.80 34.01 15.12
CA LEU A 17 25.85 34.71 14.30
C LEU A 17 25.89 36.18 14.60
N CYS A 18 26.10 37.01 13.57
CA CYS A 18 25.84 38.45 13.69
C CYS A 18 24.31 38.70 13.76
N GLU A 19 23.91 39.88 14.23
CA GLU A 19 22.48 40.24 14.36
C GLU A 19 21.72 40.10 13.03
N ASP A 20 22.30 40.45 11.93
CA ASP A 20 21.70 40.32 10.60
C ASP A 20 21.48 38.84 10.23
N CYS A 21 22.50 37.99 10.43
CA CYS A 21 22.38 36.56 10.21
C CYS A 21 21.33 35.93 11.13
N PHE A 22 21.28 36.31 12.41
CA PHE A 22 20.28 35.83 13.35
C PHE A 22 18.88 36.23 12.94
N SER A 23 18.69 37.48 12.53
CA SER A 23 17.40 37.98 12.03
C SER A 23 16.93 37.24 10.79
N LYS A 24 17.82 36.96 9.83
CA LYS A 24 17.52 36.20 8.61
C LYS A 24 17.15 34.74 8.94
N ILE A 25 17.87 34.08 9.84
CA ILE A 25 17.55 32.70 10.27
C ILE A 25 16.21 32.66 10.99
N SER A 26 15.94 33.62 11.87
CA SER A 26 14.69 33.72 12.61
C SER A 26 13.49 33.94 11.67
N LEU A 27 13.65 34.82 10.67
CA LEU A 27 12.65 35.01 9.63
C LEU A 27 12.44 33.74 8.80
N GLY A 28 13.53 33.11 8.36
CA GLY A 28 13.45 31.84 7.62
C GLY A 28 12.74 30.75 8.41
N LYS A 29 13.05 30.63 9.71
CA LYS A 29 12.37 29.67 10.60
C LYS A 29 10.86 29.95 10.69
N ARG A 30 10.46 31.21 10.80
CA ARG A 30 9.04 31.58 10.81
C ARG A 30 8.35 31.21 9.50
N VAL A 31 8.97 31.46 8.35
CA VAL A 31 8.43 31.05 7.04
C VAL A 31 8.29 29.54 6.96
N LEU A 32 9.29 28.77 7.43
CA LEU A 32 9.19 27.31 7.48
C LEU A 32 8.00 26.84 8.33
N ASP A 33 7.83 27.41 9.53
CA ASP A 33 6.78 27.01 10.45
C ASP A 33 5.37 27.38 9.96
N GLU A 34 5.22 28.59 9.45
CA GLU A 34 3.92 29.16 9.08
C GLU A 34 3.48 28.73 7.67
N GLU A 35 4.43 28.59 6.73
CA GLU A 35 4.10 28.50 5.30
C GLU A 35 4.50 27.17 4.65
N LEU A 36 5.58 26.53 5.13
CA LEU A 36 6.14 25.32 4.50
C LEU A 36 6.04 24.07 5.38
N SER A 37 5.34 24.15 6.52
CA SER A 37 5.13 23.04 7.44
C SER A 37 3.76 22.41 7.22
N MET A 38 3.72 21.09 7.13
CA MET A 38 2.50 20.30 7.00
C MET A 38 2.47 19.15 8.02
N ASN A 39 1.28 18.69 8.40
CA ASN A 39 1.15 17.49 9.22
C ASN A 39 1.42 16.23 8.38
N PHE A 40 2.16 15.29 8.96
CA PHE A 40 2.48 14.01 8.33
C PHE A 40 2.45 12.90 9.38
N TYR A 41 1.30 12.27 9.57
CA TYR A 41 1.05 11.20 10.55
C TYR A 41 1.52 11.57 11.97
N ALA A 42 2.49 10.82 12.55
CA ALA A 42 3.04 11.12 13.87
C ALA A 42 4.07 12.27 13.87
N SER A 43 4.25 12.97 12.76
CA SER A 43 5.27 14.00 12.56
C SER A 43 4.69 15.20 11.86
N LYS A 44 5.51 16.25 11.77
CA LYS A 44 5.35 17.33 10.79
C LYS A 44 6.44 17.20 9.74
N VAL A 45 6.24 17.81 8.58
CA VAL A 45 7.25 17.85 7.52
C VAL A 45 7.38 19.27 6.99
N TYR A 46 8.61 19.75 6.83
CA TYR A 46 8.93 20.89 6.02
C TYR A 46 9.17 20.45 4.59
N ILE A 47 8.56 21.12 3.62
CA ILE A 47 8.80 20.94 2.19
C ILE A 47 9.53 22.19 1.70
N ILE A 48 10.83 22.04 1.43
CA ILE A 48 11.70 23.15 1.09
C ILE A 48 12.12 22.98 -0.38
N PRO A 49 11.57 23.82 -1.29
CA PRO A 49 11.98 23.79 -2.68
C PRO A 49 13.39 24.38 -2.85
N ARG A 50 14.17 23.79 -3.75
CA ARG A 50 15.42 24.35 -4.21
C ARG A 50 15.27 24.79 -5.67
N PHE A 51 15.70 25.99 -5.97
CA PHE A 51 15.66 26.54 -7.31
C PHE A 51 17.09 26.75 -7.82
N HIS A 52 17.28 26.62 -9.13
CA HIS A 52 18.56 26.97 -9.78
C HIS A 52 18.57 28.37 -10.36
N SER A 53 17.43 29.09 -10.26
CA SER A 53 17.32 30.46 -10.74
C SER A 53 17.68 31.45 -9.64
N SER A 54 18.36 32.51 -10.02
CA SER A 54 18.52 33.72 -9.21
C SER A 54 17.42 34.75 -9.46
N ASP A 55 16.41 34.40 -10.24
CA ASP A 55 15.26 35.24 -10.54
C ASP A 55 14.30 35.28 -9.33
N ASN A 56 14.24 36.42 -8.68
CA ASN A 56 13.43 36.60 -7.48
C ASN A 56 11.91 36.52 -7.76
N GLU A 57 11.44 36.95 -8.95
CA GLU A 57 10.04 36.89 -9.31
C GLU A 57 9.59 35.43 -9.46
N LEU A 58 10.41 34.61 -10.13
CA LEU A 58 10.15 33.18 -10.26
C LEU A 58 10.16 32.46 -8.90
N LEU A 59 11.10 32.84 -8.01
CA LEU A 59 11.18 32.29 -6.65
C LEU A 59 9.93 32.61 -5.84
N GLU A 60 9.44 33.86 -5.91
CA GLU A 60 8.23 34.28 -5.19
C GLU A 60 6.98 33.59 -5.72
N GLU A 61 6.84 33.45 -7.04
CA GLU A 61 5.76 32.69 -7.67
C GLU A 61 5.71 31.24 -7.14
N LYS A 62 6.87 30.56 -7.10
CA LYS A 62 6.96 29.17 -6.66
C LYS A 62 6.75 28.97 -5.16
N VAL A 63 7.18 29.91 -4.33
CA VAL A 63 6.86 29.91 -2.90
C VAL A 63 5.36 30.11 -2.70
N ASN A 64 4.72 30.98 -3.49
CA ASN A 64 3.28 31.19 -3.43
C ASN A 64 2.49 29.95 -3.86
N GLU A 65 2.92 29.22 -4.88
CA GLU A 65 2.35 27.92 -5.22
C GLU A 65 2.30 26.98 -4.01
N ILE A 66 3.40 26.83 -3.27
CA ILE A 66 3.46 25.97 -2.07
C ILE A 66 2.54 26.50 -0.96
N ARG A 67 2.47 27.82 -0.77
CA ARG A 67 1.54 28.46 0.20
C ARG A 67 0.08 28.16 -0.13
N ASP A 68 -0.30 28.28 -1.38
CA ASP A 68 -1.68 28.05 -1.82
C ASP A 68 -2.09 26.60 -1.59
N ILE A 69 -1.16 25.69 -1.72
CA ILE A 69 -1.38 24.29 -1.49
C ILE A 69 -1.55 23.98 -0.02
N LYS A 70 -0.71 24.54 0.84
CA LYS A 70 -0.92 24.43 2.29
C LYS A 70 -2.30 24.94 2.68
N ARG A 71 -2.72 26.10 2.15
CA ARG A 71 -4.06 26.65 2.39
C ARG A 71 -5.17 25.70 1.97
N ILE A 72 -5.04 25.06 0.80
CA ILE A 72 -6.02 24.08 0.32
C ILE A 72 -6.02 22.82 1.22
N SER A 73 -4.85 22.40 1.69
CA SER A 73 -4.71 21.30 2.63
C SER A 73 -5.40 21.62 3.96
N ASP A 74 -5.09 22.77 4.56
CA ASP A 74 -5.65 23.19 5.84
C ASP A 74 -7.19 23.39 5.76
N LEU A 75 -7.72 23.90 4.64
CA LEU A 75 -9.16 24.04 4.41
C LEU A 75 -9.87 22.69 4.27
N LYS A 76 -9.25 21.72 3.59
CA LYS A 76 -9.81 20.38 3.43
C LYS A 76 -9.76 19.57 4.73
N ASP A 77 -8.78 19.80 5.59
CA ASP A 77 -8.67 19.19 6.92
C ASP A 77 -9.81 19.64 7.85
N THR A 78 -10.32 20.85 7.69
CA THR A 78 -11.48 21.36 8.46
C THR A 78 -12.82 20.77 7.98
N VAL A 79 -12.93 20.38 6.71
CA VAL A 79 -14.19 19.95 6.07
C VAL A 79 -14.34 18.41 6.09
N ARG A 80 -13.25 17.65 6.09
CA ARG A 80 -13.26 16.17 6.04
C ARG A 80 -12.53 15.56 7.24
N LYS A 81 -13.30 15.19 8.25
CA LYS A 81 -12.79 14.54 9.48
C LYS A 81 -12.15 13.14 9.26
N ASP A 82 -12.25 12.58 8.05
CA ASP A 82 -11.96 11.15 7.85
C ASP A 82 -10.48 10.82 7.67
N ASN A 83 -9.66 11.70 7.13
CA ASN A 83 -8.20 11.53 7.08
C ASN A 83 -7.47 12.84 6.67
N PRO A 84 -6.92 13.62 7.61
CA PRO A 84 -6.21 14.88 7.31
C PRO A 84 -4.93 14.65 6.47
N TYR A 85 -4.33 13.45 6.54
CA TYR A 85 -3.08 13.12 5.86
C TYR A 85 -3.24 12.78 4.38
N ARG A 86 -4.46 12.45 3.94
CA ARG A 86 -4.76 12.14 2.54
C ARG A 86 -4.46 13.30 1.60
N ASN A 87 -4.63 14.51 2.08
CA ASN A 87 -4.37 15.71 1.29
C ASN A 87 -2.88 15.88 1.00
N PHE A 88 -2.01 15.60 1.99
CA PHE A 88 -0.56 15.66 1.80
C PHE A 88 -0.07 14.68 0.71
N GLU A 89 -0.54 13.42 0.75
CA GLU A 89 -0.14 12.41 -0.23
C GLU A 89 -0.58 12.77 -1.66
N THR A 90 -1.85 13.11 -1.81
CA THR A 90 -2.41 13.53 -3.11
C THR A 90 -1.64 14.74 -3.63
N TYR A 91 -1.42 15.69 -2.77
CA TYR A 91 -0.74 16.91 -3.09
C TYR A 91 0.72 16.69 -3.51
N MET A 92 1.47 15.95 -2.70
CA MET A 92 2.88 15.64 -3.01
C MET A 92 3.04 14.90 -4.34
N LEU A 93 2.17 13.94 -4.59
CA LEU A 93 2.31 13.08 -5.76
C LEU A 93 1.78 13.71 -7.05
N TYR A 94 0.79 14.59 -6.96
CA TYR A 94 0.14 15.16 -8.15
C TYR A 94 0.50 16.63 -8.37
N ASP A 95 0.33 17.49 -7.37
CA ASP A 95 0.50 18.94 -7.56
C ASP A 95 1.96 19.38 -7.55
N ILE A 96 2.76 18.94 -6.56
CA ILE A 96 4.20 19.27 -6.50
C ILE A 96 4.96 18.66 -7.66
N SER A 97 4.54 17.50 -8.16
CA SER A 97 5.27 16.82 -9.23
C SER A 97 5.29 17.61 -10.55
N GLU A 98 4.33 18.50 -10.77
CA GLU A 98 4.24 19.33 -11.98
C GLU A 98 5.00 20.64 -11.88
N GLY A 99 5.48 21.00 -10.69
CA GLY A 99 6.20 22.24 -10.46
C GLY A 99 7.57 22.32 -11.15
N SER A 100 8.01 23.53 -11.48
CA SER A 100 9.31 23.83 -12.11
C SER A 100 10.46 23.92 -11.10
N TYR A 101 10.44 23.13 -10.04
CA TYR A 101 11.51 23.08 -9.04
C TYR A 101 12.70 22.27 -9.57
N SER A 102 13.89 22.63 -9.11
CA SER A 102 15.07 21.79 -9.38
C SER A 102 15.03 20.52 -8.52
N THR A 103 14.88 20.71 -7.21
CA THR A 103 14.73 19.61 -6.24
C THR A 103 13.88 20.06 -5.05
N LEU A 104 13.43 19.09 -4.27
CA LEU A 104 12.69 19.28 -3.03
C LEU A 104 13.43 18.63 -1.87
N ASN A 105 13.44 19.31 -0.73
CA ASN A 105 13.97 18.77 0.51
C ASN A 105 12.81 18.53 1.48
N PHE A 106 12.78 17.37 2.11
CA PHE A 106 11.78 16.98 3.09
C PHE A 106 12.44 16.76 4.44
N ILE A 107 12.02 17.51 5.45
CA ILE A 107 12.52 17.36 6.82
C ILE A 107 11.35 16.99 7.71
N PHE A 108 11.31 15.72 8.12
CA PHE A 108 10.30 15.19 9.01
C PHE A 108 10.73 15.40 10.46
N TYR A 109 9.87 16.01 11.27
CA TYR A 109 10.19 16.37 12.65
C TYR A 109 9.00 16.22 13.58
N THR A 110 9.30 16.09 14.88
CA THR A 110 8.32 16.14 15.96
C THR A 110 8.69 17.28 16.92
N VAL A 111 7.69 17.90 17.52
CA VAL A 111 7.89 18.93 18.53
C VAL A 111 7.34 18.42 19.86
N ASN A 112 8.20 18.28 20.87
CA ASN A 112 7.84 17.90 22.24
C ASN A 112 8.34 19.00 23.18
N ASN A 113 7.45 19.61 23.96
CA ASN A 113 7.84 20.62 24.97
C ASN A 113 8.80 21.69 24.45
N GLN A 114 8.53 22.27 23.28
CA GLN A 114 9.38 23.27 22.59
C GLN A 114 10.69 22.71 21.99
N GLU A 115 10.99 21.45 22.18
CA GLU A 115 12.15 20.79 21.58
C GLU A 115 11.76 20.18 20.22
N MET A 116 12.47 20.58 19.17
CA MET A 116 12.28 20.02 17.82
C MET A 116 13.23 18.86 17.60
N LYS A 117 12.69 17.69 17.34
CA LYS A 117 13.46 16.48 16.99
C LYS A 117 13.28 16.15 15.51
N ILE A 118 14.36 16.14 14.75
CA ILE A 118 14.37 15.67 13.36
C ILE A 118 14.34 14.15 13.35
N ASN A 119 13.32 13.57 12.71
CA ASN A 119 13.14 12.13 12.57
C ASN A 119 13.79 11.60 11.29
N LEU A 120 13.71 12.38 10.20
CA LEU A 120 14.25 12.03 8.88
C LEU A 120 14.48 13.30 8.07
N SER A 121 15.58 13.33 7.31
CA SER A 121 15.85 14.36 6.31
C SER A 121 16.13 13.71 4.96
N ILE A 122 15.32 14.05 3.95
CA ILE A 122 15.49 13.60 2.58
C ILE A 122 15.79 14.83 1.73
N LEU A 123 16.98 14.88 1.21
CA LEU A 123 17.45 16.04 0.45
C LEU A 123 17.47 15.73 -1.06
N ASP A 124 17.32 16.78 -1.85
CA ASP A 124 17.52 16.78 -3.30
C ASP A 124 16.63 15.78 -4.07
N VAL A 125 15.35 15.64 -3.66
CA VAL A 125 14.36 14.81 -4.38
C VAL A 125 13.94 15.53 -5.66
N PRO A 126 14.21 14.96 -6.85
CA PRO A 126 13.77 15.59 -8.09
C PRO A 126 12.26 15.42 -8.30
N PRO A 127 11.55 16.43 -8.85
CA PRO A 127 10.12 16.34 -9.16
C PRO A 127 9.77 15.13 -10.06
N SER A 128 10.69 14.77 -10.97
CA SER A 128 10.54 13.57 -11.82
C SER A 128 10.36 12.27 -11.02
N ARG A 129 10.96 12.20 -9.82
CA ARG A 129 10.78 11.05 -8.93
C ARG A 129 9.34 10.96 -8.42
N LEU A 130 8.78 12.08 -7.99
CA LEU A 130 7.39 12.15 -7.52
C LEU A 130 6.41 11.84 -8.65
N ARG A 131 6.64 12.41 -9.85
CA ARG A 131 5.84 12.07 -11.05
C ARG A 131 5.87 10.57 -11.38
N ASN A 132 7.07 9.96 -11.32
CA ASN A 132 7.19 8.53 -11.57
C ASN A 132 6.41 7.70 -10.53
N MET A 133 6.47 8.09 -9.24
CA MET A 133 5.68 7.44 -8.19
C MET A 133 4.18 7.60 -8.45
N SER A 134 3.70 8.80 -8.73
CA SER A 134 2.30 9.10 -9.03
C SER A 134 1.79 8.27 -10.21
N ARG A 135 2.53 8.27 -11.33
CA ARG A 135 2.17 7.49 -12.52
C ARG A 135 2.07 6.00 -12.20
N LYS A 136 3.08 5.43 -11.53
CA LYS A 136 3.08 3.99 -11.19
C LYS A 136 1.98 3.60 -10.20
N ILE A 137 1.62 4.48 -9.27
CA ILE A 137 0.46 4.26 -8.40
C ILE A 137 -0.81 4.18 -9.25
N SER A 138 -1.04 5.16 -10.12
CA SER A 138 -2.25 5.19 -10.98
C SER A 138 -2.34 3.98 -11.91
N ASP A 139 -1.21 3.55 -12.49
CA ASP A 139 -1.15 2.37 -13.35
C ASP A 139 -1.57 1.10 -12.58
N ILE A 140 -1.01 0.90 -11.39
CA ILE A 140 -1.30 -0.26 -10.56
C ILE A 140 -2.74 -0.23 -10.05
N GLU A 141 -3.26 0.94 -9.72
CA GLU A 141 -4.66 1.11 -9.36
C GLU A 141 -5.60 0.62 -10.44
N GLY A 142 -5.37 1.07 -11.67
CA GLY A 142 -6.16 0.63 -12.82
C GLY A 142 -6.13 -0.89 -13.00
N GLU A 143 -4.95 -1.49 -12.89
CA GLU A 143 -4.77 -2.94 -13.01
C GLU A 143 -5.44 -3.73 -11.87
N LEU A 144 -5.20 -3.32 -10.64
CA LEU A 144 -5.70 -4.04 -9.46
C LEU A 144 -7.18 -3.83 -9.21
N ARG A 145 -7.79 -2.79 -9.78
CA ARG A 145 -9.25 -2.63 -9.76
C ARG A 145 -9.95 -3.85 -10.35
N ASN A 146 -9.42 -4.38 -11.44
CA ASN A 146 -9.92 -5.61 -12.05
C ASN A 146 -9.60 -6.87 -11.23
N VAL A 147 -8.50 -6.86 -10.45
CA VAL A 147 -8.07 -7.98 -9.62
C VAL A 147 -8.88 -8.08 -8.33
N PHE A 148 -9.07 -6.99 -7.66
CA PHE A 148 -9.74 -6.97 -6.35
C PHE A 148 -11.23 -6.60 -6.42
N GLY A 149 -11.77 -6.34 -7.62
CA GLY A 149 -13.20 -6.20 -7.88
C GLY A 149 -13.89 -5.12 -7.04
N THR A 150 -13.28 -3.94 -6.83
CA THR A 150 -13.85 -2.95 -5.95
C THR A 150 -14.04 -1.59 -6.59
N GLN A 151 -15.26 -1.06 -6.46
CA GLN A 151 -15.56 0.35 -6.71
C GLN A 151 -15.10 1.26 -5.54
N GLU A 152 -14.85 0.71 -4.35
CA GLU A 152 -14.50 1.46 -3.13
C GLU A 152 -13.01 1.63 -2.91
N TYR A 153 -12.19 1.12 -3.82
CA TYR A 153 -10.74 1.13 -3.67
C TYR A 153 -10.16 2.49 -4.08
N SER A 154 -9.75 3.27 -3.10
CA SER A 154 -8.99 4.50 -3.31
C SER A 154 -7.57 4.33 -2.79
N PRO A 155 -6.58 4.21 -3.67
CA PRO A 155 -5.17 4.04 -3.30
C PRO A 155 -4.50 5.32 -2.82
N SER A 156 -5.21 6.43 -2.83
CA SER A 156 -4.72 7.72 -2.31
C SER A 156 -4.34 7.71 -0.82
N VAL A 157 -4.03 6.53 -0.25
CA VAL A 157 -3.68 6.34 1.16
C VAL A 157 -2.42 5.46 1.29
N LEU A 158 -1.46 5.66 0.37
CA LEU A 158 -0.21 4.89 0.34
C LEU A 158 0.52 4.94 1.70
N PHE A 159 0.90 6.12 2.13
CA PHE A 159 1.67 6.29 3.36
C PHE A 159 0.83 6.04 4.60
N GLY A 160 -0.46 6.37 4.59
CA GLY A 160 -1.37 6.11 5.71
C GLY A 160 -1.58 4.62 5.97
N SER A 161 -1.68 3.83 4.92
CA SER A 161 -1.79 2.38 5.09
C SER A 161 -0.49 1.76 5.59
N MET A 162 0.68 2.24 5.13
CA MET A 162 1.97 1.83 5.69
C MET A 162 2.13 2.28 7.15
N TYR A 163 1.72 3.52 7.47
CA TYR A 163 1.75 4.03 8.84
C TYR A 163 0.94 3.14 9.78
N ASP A 164 -0.26 2.70 9.40
CA ASP A 164 -1.08 1.79 10.21
C ASP A 164 -0.38 0.46 10.55
N VAL A 165 0.50 0.00 9.70
CA VAL A 165 1.31 -1.21 9.92
C VAL A 165 2.45 -0.96 10.92
N PHE A 166 3.02 0.25 10.93
CA PHE A 166 4.27 0.53 11.65
C PHE A 166 4.13 1.46 12.85
N LYS A 167 2.96 2.07 13.10
CA LYS A 167 2.76 3.18 14.05
C LYS A 167 3.12 2.86 15.50
N ASP A 168 2.86 1.64 15.97
CA ASP A 168 2.93 1.35 17.41
C ASP A 168 4.36 1.17 17.92
N ASN A 169 5.20 0.38 17.24
CA ASN A 169 6.57 0.09 17.70
C ASN A 169 7.63 0.12 16.59
N ARG A 170 7.26 0.48 15.36
CA ARG A 170 8.13 0.38 14.19
C ARG A 170 8.16 1.67 13.37
N LEU A 171 7.96 2.81 14.02
CA LEU A 171 7.91 4.12 13.34
C LEU A 171 9.18 4.40 12.54
N ARG A 172 10.35 3.93 13.03
CA ARG A 172 11.61 4.04 12.29
C ARG A 172 11.52 3.30 10.94
N THR A 173 10.99 2.08 10.95
CA THR A 173 10.80 1.30 9.70
C THR A 173 9.88 2.03 8.71
N PHE A 174 8.84 2.71 9.20
CA PHE A 174 8.01 3.57 8.35
C PHE A 174 8.84 4.65 7.66
N PHE A 175 9.70 5.36 8.38
CA PHE A 175 10.56 6.38 7.81
C PHE A 175 11.63 5.80 6.87
N ASP A 176 12.15 4.61 7.16
CA ASP A 176 13.08 3.91 6.25
C ASP A 176 12.42 3.61 4.89
N TYR A 177 11.13 3.22 4.88
CA TYR A 177 10.35 3.06 3.63
C TYR A 177 10.16 4.38 2.90
N ILE A 178 9.79 5.45 3.62
CA ILE A 178 9.63 6.80 3.02
C ILE A 178 10.94 7.23 2.36
N GLU A 179 12.05 7.12 3.07
CA GLU A 179 13.38 7.47 2.54
C GLU A 179 13.71 6.69 1.27
N ALA A 180 13.56 5.36 1.31
CA ALA A 180 13.85 4.49 0.19
C ALA A 180 12.99 4.82 -1.04
N LEU A 181 11.69 5.06 -0.84
CA LEU A 181 10.77 5.44 -1.91
C LEU A 181 11.17 6.76 -2.57
N PHE A 182 11.52 7.78 -1.79
CA PHE A 182 11.91 9.09 -2.31
C PHE A 182 13.26 9.07 -3.00
N LYS A 183 14.23 8.33 -2.44
CA LYS A 183 15.59 8.20 -2.98
C LYS A 183 15.76 7.13 -4.06
N ASN A 184 14.69 6.45 -4.46
CA ASN A 184 14.74 5.31 -5.38
C ASN A 184 15.69 4.19 -4.95
N GLN A 185 15.71 3.91 -3.65
CA GLN A 185 16.53 2.86 -3.08
C GLN A 185 15.74 1.56 -2.93
N PRO A 186 16.39 0.41 -3.04
CA PRO A 186 15.72 -0.88 -2.80
C PRO A 186 15.33 -1.00 -1.33
N VAL A 187 14.14 -1.54 -1.08
CA VAL A 187 13.64 -1.84 0.26
C VAL A 187 13.05 -3.24 0.32
N SER A 188 13.29 -3.94 1.42
CA SER A 188 12.73 -5.28 1.64
C SER A 188 11.23 -5.21 1.90
N LEU A 189 10.44 -6.06 1.25
CA LEU A 189 9.00 -6.18 1.50
C LEU A 189 8.67 -6.99 2.76
N THR A 190 9.62 -7.73 3.33
CA THR A 190 9.39 -8.64 4.47
C THR A 190 8.79 -7.92 5.69
N PRO A 191 9.28 -6.74 6.14
CA PRO A 191 8.67 -6.03 7.26
C PRO A 191 7.23 -5.60 6.98
N LEU A 192 6.93 -5.17 5.74
CA LEU A 192 5.58 -4.76 5.35
C LEU A 192 4.64 -5.97 5.30
N LYS A 193 5.06 -7.09 4.70
CA LYS A 193 4.28 -8.33 4.66
C LYS A 193 3.96 -8.84 6.07
N ARG A 194 4.98 -8.93 6.96
CA ARG A 194 4.80 -9.33 8.35
C ARG A 194 3.82 -8.44 9.09
N GLY A 195 4.03 -7.13 9.07
CA GLY A 195 3.15 -6.18 9.75
C GLY A 195 1.73 -6.19 9.19
N THR A 196 1.57 -6.42 7.88
CA THR A 196 0.25 -6.61 7.26
C THR A 196 -0.46 -7.84 7.85
N LEU A 197 0.22 -8.98 7.91
CA LEU A 197 -0.36 -10.22 8.45
C LEU A 197 -0.74 -10.08 9.92
N GLU A 198 0.10 -9.42 10.74
CA GLU A 198 -0.19 -9.13 12.14
C GLU A 198 -1.43 -8.23 12.28
N LEU A 199 -1.50 -7.14 11.51
CA LEU A 199 -2.64 -6.22 11.54
C LEU A 199 -3.94 -6.89 11.08
N ILE A 200 -3.90 -7.59 9.95
CA ILE A 200 -5.09 -8.23 9.36
C ILE A 200 -5.53 -9.43 10.19
N GLY A 201 -4.58 -10.25 10.67
CA GLY A 201 -4.86 -11.35 11.58
C GLY A 201 -5.53 -10.90 12.87
N SER A 202 -5.04 -9.80 13.49
CA SER A 202 -5.65 -9.19 14.68
C SER A 202 -7.08 -8.70 14.41
N LYS A 203 -7.31 -8.01 13.27
CA LYS A 203 -8.66 -7.58 12.88
C LYS A 203 -9.61 -8.76 12.67
N LYS A 204 -9.15 -9.80 11.99
CA LYS A 204 -9.94 -11.02 11.75
C LYS A 204 -10.33 -11.71 13.06
N LEU A 205 -9.40 -11.82 14.02
CA LEU A 205 -9.68 -12.39 15.34
C LEU A 205 -10.71 -11.60 16.14
N ARG A 206 -10.76 -10.27 15.97
CA ARG A 206 -11.73 -9.39 16.63
C ARG A 206 -13.05 -9.28 15.87
N GLY A 207 -13.20 -9.92 14.71
CA GLY A 207 -14.39 -9.80 13.85
C GLY A 207 -14.51 -8.42 13.19
N GLU A 208 -13.43 -7.65 13.09
CA GLU A 208 -13.42 -6.32 12.46
C GLU A 208 -13.29 -6.42 10.93
N PRO A 209 -13.86 -5.47 10.18
CA PRO A 209 -13.67 -5.38 8.73
C PRO A 209 -12.18 -5.21 8.39
N TYR A 210 -11.65 -6.06 7.52
CA TYR A 210 -10.22 -6.05 7.18
C TYR A 210 -9.94 -6.02 5.66
N ALA A 211 -10.91 -6.43 4.84
CA ALA A 211 -10.67 -6.66 3.42
C ALA A 211 -10.13 -5.41 2.68
N THR A 212 -10.74 -4.24 2.89
CA THR A 212 -10.30 -2.99 2.26
C THR A 212 -8.87 -2.63 2.65
N LYS A 213 -8.55 -2.71 3.96
CA LYS A 213 -7.20 -2.41 4.45
C LYS A 213 -6.17 -3.41 3.90
N ALA A 214 -6.51 -4.69 3.86
CA ALA A 214 -5.64 -5.73 3.31
C ALA A 214 -5.36 -5.50 1.81
N LYS A 215 -6.38 -5.16 1.01
CA LYS A 215 -6.22 -4.80 -0.40
C LYS A 215 -5.29 -3.61 -0.59
N GLN A 216 -5.46 -2.53 0.21
CA GLN A 216 -4.57 -1.37 0.19
C GLN A 216 -3.11 -1.77 0.44
N LEU A 217 -2.85 -2.58 1.47
CA LEU A 217 -1.50 -3.00 1.85
C LEU A 217 -0.85 -3.92 0.80
N ILE A 218 -1.64 -4.80 0.16
CA ILE A 218 -1.15 -5.62 -0.96
C ILE A 218 -0.80 -4.74 -2.15
N THR A 219 -1.64 -3.76 -2.49
CA THR A 219 -1.35 -2.79 -3.57
C THR A 219 -0.06 -2.03 -3.32
N ILE A 220 0.17 -1.61 -2.07
CA ILE A 220 1.42 -0.94 -1.68
C ILE A 220 2.62 -1.84 -1.90
N ALA A 221 2.54 -3.11 -1.52
CA ALA A 221 3.63 -4.06 -1.73
C ALA A 221 3.94 -4.25 -3.23
N LEU A 222 2.90 -4.40 -4.07
CA LEU A 222 3.03 -4.51 -5.52
C LEU A 222 3.55 -3.20 -6.15
N PHE A 223 3.13 -2.04 -5.64
CA PHE A 223 3.65 -0.74 -6.05
C PHE A 223 5.15 -0.60 -5.75
N ILE A 224 5.57 -0.95 -4.53
CA ILE A 224 6.99 -0.89 -4.14
C ILE A 224 7.83 -1.80 -5.04
N GLU A 225 7.38 -3.03 -5.28
CA GLU A 225 8.04 -3.96 -6.19
C GLU A 225 8.19 -3.36 -7.58
N ARG A 226 7.11 -2.84 -8.15
CA ARG A 226 7.12 -2.27 -9.50
C ARG A 226 7.96 -1.01 -9.62
N LEU A 227 8.00 -0.21 -8.55
CA LEU A 227 8.83 0.97 -8.49
C LEU A 227 10.33 0.62 -8.51
N GLN A 228 10.70 -0.52 -7.92
CA GLN A 228 12.07 -1.02 -7.89
C GLN A 228 12.50 -1.69 -9.20
N GLN A 229 11.58 -2.33 -9.90
CA GLN A 229 11.90 -3.06 -11.14
C GLN A 229 12.03 -2.16 -12.37
N ASN A 230 11.65 -0.87 -12.30
CA ASN A 230 11.61 0.05 -13.44
C ASN A 230 10.83 -0.49 -14.67
N VAL A 231 9.90 -1.43 -14.46
CA VAL A 231 9.08 -1.99 -15.54
C VAL A 231 8.04 -0.95 -15.97
N GLU A 232 8.07 -0.58 -17.24
CA GLU A 232 7.05 0.24 -17.89
C GLU A 232 6.04 -0.68 -18.59
N GLY A 233 4.77 -0.35 -18.50
CA GLY A 233 3.71 -0.97 -19.29
C GLY A 233 2.53 -1.50 -18.48
N GLY A 234 1.32 -1.12 -18.91
CA GLY A 234 0.05 -1.69 -18.50
C GLY A 234 -0.15 -3.08 -19.12
N ILE A 235 -1.03 -3.90 -18.56
CA ILE A 235 -1.45 -5.16 -19.19
C ILE A 235 -2.47 -4.81 -20.30
N PRO A 236 -2.26 -5.19 -21.55
CA PRO A 236 -3.34 -5.14 -22.51
C PRO A 236 -4.42 -6.15 -22.06
N LEU A 237 -5.64 -5.68 -21.87
CA LEU A 237 -6.81 -6.53 -21.70
C LEU A 237 -7.11 -7.21 -23.04
N MET A 238 -6.48 -8.33 -23.31
CA MET A 238 -6.86 -9.21 -24.40
C MET A 238 -7.79 -10.30 -23.87
N GLU A 239 -8.67 -10.83 -24.72
CA GLU A 239 -9.49 -12.03 -24.47
C GLU A 239 -8.57 -13.23 -24.22
N LYS A 240 -8.09 -13.35 -23.00
CA LYS A 240 -7.26 -14.47 -22.56
C LYS A 240 -8.07 -15.38 -21.66
N ASP A 241 -7.76 -16.65 -21.73
CA ASP A 241 -8.28 -17.63 -20.81
C ASP A 241 -7.86 -17.27 -19.36
N ARG A 242 -8.54 -17.84 -18.37
CA ARG A 242 -8.29 -17.59 -16.93
C ARG A 242 -6.87 -17.98 -16.52
N GLU A 243 -6.36 -19.08 -17.02
CA GLU A 243 -5.02 -19.59 -16.72
C GLU A 243 -3.95 -18.61 -17.22
N ASP A 244 -4.09 -18.14 -18.44
CA ASP A 244 -3.17 -17.17 -19.06
C ASP A 244 -3.13 -15.86 -18.26
N ARG A 245 -4.29 -15.37 -17.79
CA ARG A 245 -4.35 -14.16 -16.97
C ARG A 245 -3.67 -14.33 -15.61
N ILE A 246 -3.82 -15.49 -14.97
CA ILE A 246 -3.12 -15.83 -13.73
C ILE A 246 -1.62 -15.87 -13.98
N LYS A 247 -1.19 -16.54 -15.04
CA LYS A 247 0.22 -16.66 -15.40
C LYS A 247 0.84 -15.30 -15.66
N GLU A 248 0.18 -14.46 -16.46
CA GLU A 248 0.62 -13.09 -16.73
C GLU A 248 0.73 -12.24 -15.45
N PHE A 249 -0.23 -12.39 -14.53
CA PHE A 249 -0.17 -11.71 -13.24
C PHE A 249 1.06 -12.14 -12.44
N PHE A 250 1.40 -13.42 -12.40
CA PHE A 250 2.60 -13.91 -11.73
C PHE A 250 3.89 -13.42 -12.40
N GLU A 251 3.92 -13.40 -13.74
CA GLU A 251 5.07 -12.91 -14.53
C GLU A 251 5.28 -11.41 -14.34
N LYS A 252 4.23 -10.65 -14.11
CA LYS A 252 4.27 -9.21 -13.88
C LYS A 252 4.80 -8.82 -12.50
N TYR A 253 4.62 -9.69 -11.51
CA TYR A 253 5.03 -9.47 -10.13
C TYR A 253 5.96 -10.59 -9.63
N PRO A 254 7.14 -10.79 -10.25
CA PRO A 254 8.02 -11.92 -9.97
C PRO A 254 8.67 -11.86 -8.59
N ALA A 255 8.84 -10.69 -7.96
CA ALA A 255 9.36 -10.59 -6.61
C ALA A 255 8.28 -10.88 -5.55
N PHE A 256 7.01 -10.77 -5.92
CA PHE A 256 5.88 -11.17 -5.08
C PHE A 256 5.61 -12.67 -5.17
N PHE A 257 5.80 -13.26 -6.37
CA PHE A 257 5.55 -14.67 -6.68
C PHE A 257 6.85 -15.38 -7.11
N ARG A 258 7.84 -15.41 -6.23
CA ARG A 258 9.20 -15.95 -6.52
C ARG A 258 9.22 -17.45 -6.67
N THR A 259 8.31 -18.14 -5.97
CA THR A 259 8.30 -19.61 -5.89
C THR A 259 6.94 -20.16 -6.32
N ASP A 260 6.91 -21.43 -6.69
CA ASP A 260 5.67 -22.08 -7.10
C ASP A 260 4.72 -22.29 -5.92
N GLU A 261 5.24 -22.45 -4.69
CA GLU A 261 4.41 -22.49 -3.48
C GLU A 261 3.66 -21.17 -3.24
N GLU A 262 4.27 -19.98 -3.49
CA GLU A 262 3.59 -18.69 -3.40
C GLU A 262 2.48 -18.59 -4.44
N LYS A 263 2.73 -19.04 -5.68
CA LYS A 263 1.72 -19.08 -6.76
C LYS A 263 0.57 -20.03 -6.42
N PHE A 264 0.92 -21.23 -5.94
CA PHE A 264 -0.06 -22.23 -5.45
C PHE A 264 -0.95 -21.62 -4.36
N LEU A 265 -0.36 -20.98 -3.36
CA LEU A 265 -1.11 -20.40 -2.23
C LEU A 265 -1.99 -19.24 -2.64
N PHE A 266 -1.59 -18.41 -3.60
CA PHE A 266 -2.46 -17.40 -4.17
C PHE A 266 -3.73 -18.03 -4.79
N ILE A 267 -3.58 -19.11 -5.55
CA ILE A 267 -4.73 -19.81 -6.14
C ILE A 267 -5.57 -20.49 -5.06
N LEU A 268 -4.92 -21.07 -4.04
CA LEU A 268 -5.60 -21.66 -2.89
C LEU A 268 -6.45 -20.63 -2.13
N GLY A 269 -5.94 -19.42 -1.95
CA GLY A 269 -6.67 -18.30 -1.36
C GLY A 269 -7.96 -17.96 -2.14
N GLN A 270 -7.90 -17.98 -3.47
CA GLN A 270 -9.10 -17.75 -4.31
C GLN A 270 -10.13 -18.87 -4.18
N ILE A 271 -9.68 -20.14 -4.13
CA ILE A 271 -10.58 -21.28 -3.90
C ILE A 271 -11.26 -21.14 -2.54
N HIS A 272 -10.46 -20.83 -1.50
CA HIS A 272 -10.94 -20.58 -0.16
C HIS A 272 -12.03 -19.50 -0.13
N SER A 273 -11.76 -18.34 -0.72
CA SER A 273 -12.69 -17.21 -0.75
C SER A 273 -14.04 -17.57 -1.36
N ARG A 274 -14.06 -18.34 -2.44
CA ARG A 274 -15.29 -18.78 -3.12
C ARG A 274 -16.11 -19.74 -2.26
N ILE A 275 -15.47 -20.71 -1.62
CA ILE A 275 -16.15 -21.67 -0.73
C ILE A 275 -16.65 -20.97 0.54
N ALA A 276 -15.84 -20.10 1.15
CA ALA A 276 -16.22 -19.32 2.32
C ALA A 276 -17.42 -18.38 2.02
N ARG A 277 -17.44 -17.79 0.83
CA ARG A 277 -18.56 -16.96 0.36
C ARG A 277 -19.83 -17.80 0.25
N PHE A 278 -19.79 -18.95 -0.41
CA PHE A 278 -20.93 -19.86 -0.52
C PHE A 278 -21.45 -20.29 0.86
N GLN A 279 -20.56 -20.61 1.80
CA GLN A 279 -20.97 -20.96 3.17
C GLN A 279 -21.71 -19.81 3.86
N ARG A 280 -21.23 -18.55 3.70
CA ARG A 280 -21.92 -17.37 4.26
C ARG A 280 -23.29 -17.14 3.65
N GLU A 281 -23.41 -17.23 2.32
CA GLU A 281 -24.68 -17.07 1.60
C GLU A 281 -25.73 -18.12 2.03
N LYS A 282 -25.29 -19.31 2.42
CA LYS A 282 -26.14 -20.39 2.97
C LYS A 282 -26.32 -20.35 4.49
N ASN A 283 -25.81 -19.34 5.18
CA ASN A 283 -25.79 -19.28 6.65
C ASN A 283 -25.14 -20.51 7.31
N ILE A 284 -24.24 -21.18 6.60
CA ILE A 284 -23.44 -22.28 7.14
C ILE A 284 -22.23 -21.67 7.88
N ALA A 285 -22.00 -22.11 9.11
CA ALA A 285 -20.80 -21.68 9.86
C ALA A 285 -19.54 -21.86 8.99
N SER A 286 -18.78 -20.78 8.78
CA SER A 286 -17.60 -20.80 7.93
C SER A 286 -16.46 -21.58 8.59
N THR A 287 -16.56 -22.91 8.56
CA THR A 287 -15.54 -23.81 9.13
C THR A 287 -14.18 -23.66 8.44
N VAL A 288 -14.16 -23.17 7.19
CA VAL A 288 -12.91 -22.94 6.46
C VAL A 288 -12.16 -21.72 6.99
N ASP A 289 -12.86 -20.65 7.40
CA ASP A 289 -12.27 -19.44 7.97
C ASP A 289 -11.60 -19.70 9.33
N LEU A 290 -12.17 -20.59 10.14
CA LEU A 290 -11.63 -20.94 11.47
C LEU A 290 -10.24 -21.61 11.39
N LYS A 291 -9.90 -22.21 10.26
CA LYS A 291 -8.65 -22.94 10.06
C LYS A 291 -7.46 -22.02 9.71
N LEU A 292 -7.70 -20.75 9.39
CA LEU A 292 -6.67 -19.84 8.90
C LEU A 292 -5.67 -19.36 9.98
N LYS A 293 -5.86 -19.71 11.26
CA LYS A 293 -4.95 -19.36 12.36
C LYS A 293 -4.47 -17.90 12.32
N ALA A 294 -5.36 -16.98 11.94
CA ALA A 294 -5.07 -15.56 11.76
C ALA A 294 -3.86 -15.30 10.83
N TYR A 295 -3.74 -16.08 9.74
CA TYR A 295 -2.62 -16.01 8.77
C TYR A 295 -1.25 -16.36 9.37
N ASN A 296 -1.22 -17.33 10.25
CA ASN A 296 0.02 -17.94 10.78
C ASN A 296 0.05 -19.44 10.50
N MET A 297 -0.22 -19.81 9.24
CA MET A 297 -0.25 -21.20 8.78
C MET A 297 1.13 -21.64 8.32
N ARG A 298 1.47 -22.90 8.64
CA ARG A 298 2.68 -23.58 8.17
C ARG A 298 2.37 -24.38 6.89
N PRO A 299 3.38 -24.85 6.14
CA PRO A 299 3.16 -25.66 4.93
C PRO A 299 2.17 -26.81 5.10
N LEU A 300 2.28 -27.56 6.20
CA LEU A 300 1.38 -28.68 6.50
C LEU A 300 -0.07 -28.21 6.73
N ASP A 301 -0.28 -27.06 7.36
CA ASP A 301 -1.60 -26.48 7.57
C ASP A 301 -2.26 -26.12 6.23
N PHE A 302 -1.50 -25.55 5.29
CA PHE A 302 -1.99 -25.24 3.94
C PHE A 302 -2.34 -26.50 3.15
N MET A 303 -1.54 -27.55 3.24
CA MET A 303 -1.82 -28.82 2.57
C MET A 303 -3.07 -29.52 3.13
N ASN A 304 -3.27 -29.47 4.45
CA ASN A 304 -4.49 -29.95 5.07
C ASN A 304 -5.70 -29.10 4.64
N HIS A 305 -5.53 -27.78 4.60
CA HIS A 305 -6.57 -26.87 4.13
C HIS A 305 -6.95 -27.13 2.67
N PHE A 306 -5.99 -27.38 1.80
CA PHE A 306 -6.22 -27.76 0.40
C PHE A 306 -7.06 -29.04 0.27
N LYS A 307 -6.73 -30.07 1.06
CA LYS A 307 -7.54 -31.32 1.12
C LYS A 307 -8.96 -31.06 1.60
N ASP A 308 -9.11 -30.25 2.64
CA ASP A 308 -10.42 -29.86 3.19
C ASP A 308 -11.27 -29.11 2.16
N LEU A 309 -10.68 -28.19 1.40
CA LEU A 309 -11.38 -27.44 0.35
C LEU A 309 -11.81 -28.38 -0.80
N LYS A 310 -10.94 -29.32 -1.22
CA LYS A 310 -11.33 -30.36 -2.21
C LYS A 310 -12.52 -31.18 -1.70
N TRP A 311 -12.46 -31.62 -0.45
CA TRP A 311 -13.55 -32.40 0.15
C TRP A 311 -14.85 -31.59 0.24
N LYS A 312 -14.79 -30.33 0.68
CA LYS A 312 -15.96 -29.43 0.75
C LYS A 312 -16.55 -29.17 -0.64
N THR A 313 -15.73 -28.99 -1.65
CA THR A 313 -16.21 -28.83 -3.04
C THR A 313 -16.97 -30.07 -3.51
N THR A 314 -16.48 -31.26 -3.20
CA THR A 314 -17.20 -32.51 -3.50
C THR A 314 -18.51 -32.62 -2.70
N GLN A 315 -18.50 -32.25 -1.42
CA GLN A 315 -19.69 -32.26 -0.57
C GLN A 315 -20.80 -31.37 -1.13
N TYR A 316 -20.43 -30.16 -1.63
CA TYR A 316 -21.40 -29.19 -2.15
C TYR A 316 -21.74 -29.39 -3.64
N SER A 317 -21.09 -30.31 -4.35
CA SER A 317 -21.28 -30.51 -5.79
C SER A 317 -22.72 -30.82 -6.20
N ASN A 318 -23.53 -31.39 -5.31
CA ASN A 318 -24.94 -31.73 -5.53
C ASN A 318 -25.91 -30.58 -5.14
N GLU A 319 -25.42 -29.48 -4.58
CA GLU A 319 -26.22 -28.32 -4.23
C GLU A 319 -26.51 -27.50 -5.49
N MET A 320 -27.78 -27.24 -5.80
CA MET A 320 -28.19 -26.52 -7.03
C MET A 320 -27.51 -25.16 -7.17
N ASP A 321 -27.37 -24.42 -6.06
CA ASP A 321 -26.76 -23.09 -6.08
C ASP A 321 -25.21 -23.14 -6.20
N PHE A 322 -24.61 -24.28 -5.84
CA PHE A 322 -23.16 -24.46 -5.97
C PHE A 322 -22.72 -24.82 -7.39
N THR A 323 -23.62 -25.31 -8.24
CA THR A 323 -23.33 -25.68 -9.63
C THR A 323 -22.73 -24.52 -10.43
N ARG A 324 -23.16 -23.28 -10.19
CA ARG A 324 -22.61 -22.09 -10.88
C ARG A 324 -21.15 -21.81 -10.51
N VAL A 325 -20.73 -22.12 -9.29
CA VAL A 325 -19.36 -21.88 -8.82
C VAL A 325 -18.47 -23.13 -8.89
N TYR A 326 -19.07 -24.32 -9.07
CA TYR A 326 -18.35 -25.59 -9.10
C TYR A 326 -17.32 -25.67 -10.23
N GLY A 327 -17.72 -25.40 -11.48
CA GLY A 327 -16.83 -25.40 -12.63
C GLY A 327 -15.63 -24.43 -12.47
N PRO A 328 -15.87 -23.16 -12.14
CA PRO A 328 -14.82 -22.21 -11.79
C PRO A 328 -13.88 -22.64 -10.68
N ILE A 329 -14.38 -23.30 -9.63
CA ILE A 329 -13.55 -23.82 -8.52
C ILE A 329 -12.71 -25.01 -8.99
N MET A 330 -13.29 -25.94 -9.77
CA MET A 330 -12.56 -27.09 -10.30
C MET A 330 -11.42 -26.67 -11.25
N ASN A 331 -11.66 -25.64 -12.08
CA ASN A 331 -10.60 -25.08 -12.92
C ASN A 331 -9.45 -24.48 -12.06
N LEU A 332 -9.77 -23.78 -10.95
CA LEU A 332 -8.74 -23.29 -10.04
C LEU A 332 -7.95 -24.43 -9.37
N PHE A 333 -8.60 -25.54 -9.03
CA PHE A 333 -7.87 -26.71 -8.53
C PHE A 333 -6.90 -27.27 -9.56
N GLN A 334 -7.31 -27.34 -10.84
CA GLN A 334 -6.43 -27.80 -11.93
C GLN A 334 -5.21 -26.87 -12.09
N ILE A 335 -5.43 -25.55 -12.00
CA ILE A 335 -4.33 -24.58 -12.07
C ILE A 335 -3.44 -24.69 -10.82
N ALA A 336 -4.01 -24.85 -9.63
CA ALA A 336 -3.28 -25.02 -8.39
C ALA A 336 -2.38 -26.27 -8.41
N ASP A 337 -2.90 -27.39 -8.93
CA ASP A 337 -2.15 -28.66 -9.03
C ASP A 337 -0.88 -28.52 -9.91
N LYS A 338 -0.85 -27.58 -10.89
CA LYS A 338 0.33 -27.28 -11.73
C LYS A 338 1.48 -26.61 -10.94
N TYR A 339 1.15 -25.86 -9.89
CA TYR A 339 2.11 -25.20 -9.01
C TYR A 339 2.37 -25.97 -7.72
N LEU A 340 1.57 -27.01 -7.44
CA LEU A 340 1.80 -27.87 -6.28
C LEU A 340 3.06 -28.68 -6.49
N ILE A 341 4.07 -28.42 -5.68
CA ILE A 341 5.37 -29.05 -5.82
C ILE A 341 5.28 -30.53 -5.47
N PRO A 342 5.69 -31.44 -6.39
CA PRO A 342 5.71 -32.87 -6.11
C PRO A 342 6.68 -33.28 -4.97
N SER A 343 7.61 -32.40 -4.60
CA SER A 343 8.64 -32.62 -3.58
C SER A 343 8.12 -32.65 -2.13
N GLY A 344 6.82 -32.61 -1.90
CA GLY A 344 6.24 -32.71 -0.57
C GLY A 344 6.14 -31.38 0.16
N TYR A 345 6.52 -31.34 1.45
CA TYR A 345 6.31 -30.17 2.34
C TYR A 345 7.57 -29.31 2.52
N ASP A 346 8.62 -29.54 1.74
CA ASP A 346 9.88 -28.79 1.84
C ASP A 346 9.83 -27.50 1.02
N TRP A 347 8.93 -26.58 1.44
CA TRP A 347 8.76 -25.29 0.81
C TRP A 347 9.84 -24.32 1.26
N LYS A 348 10.39 -23.55 0.31
CA LYS A 348 11.52 -22.64 0.53
C LYS A 348 11.10 -21.24 0.93
N ALA A 349 9.86 -20.84 0.61
CA ALA A 349 9.35 -19.53 0.96
C ALA A 349 9.16 -19.39 2.47
N SER A 350 9.33 -18.16 2.99
CA SER A 350 9.11 -17.88 4.40
C SER A 350 7.64 -18.05 4.78
N ILE A 351 7.36 -18.29 6.07
CA ILE A 351 5.97 -18.39 6.58
C ILE A 351 5.21 -17.11 6.26
N GLU A 352 5.85 -15.97 6.36
CA GLU A 352 5.26 -14.66 6.02
C GLU A 352 4.91 -14.59 4.54
N ASP A 353 5.80 -14.98 3.63
CA ASP A 353 5.54 -14.96 2.19
C ASP A 353 4.39 -15.91 1.81
N LEU A 354 4.36 -17.11 2.39
CA LEU A 354 3.30 -18.08 2.18
C LEU A 354 1.92 -17.54 2.59
N ASN A 355 1.82 -17.04 3.82
CA ASN A 355 0.55 -16.49 4.33
C ASN A 355 0.13 -15.23 3.58
N TYR A 356 1.09 -14.42 3.15
CA TYR A 356 0.83 -13.19 2.39
C TYR A 356 0.31 -13.50 0.97
N ALA A 357 0.89 -14.49 0.30
CA ALA A 357 0.41 -14.96 -1.01
C ALA A 357 -1.02 -15.52 -0.91
N PHE A 358 -1.31 -16.30 0.14
CA PHE A 358 -2.65 -16.81 0.41
C PHE A 358 -3.66 -15.68 0.66
N LEU A 359 -3.33 -14.71 1.50
CA LEU A 359 -4.17 -13.54 1.77
C LEU A 359 -4.44 -12.74 0.48
N ALA A 360 -3.43 -12.53 -0.36
CA ALA A 360 -3.59 -11.85 -1.63
C ALA A 360 -4.57 -12.60 -2.55
N GLY A 361 -4.49 -13.92 -2.59
CA GLY A 361 -5.41 -14.77 -3.34
C GLY A 361 -6.83 -14.74 -2.79
N GLU A 362 -7.01 -14.78 -1.47
CA GLU A 362 -8.31 -14.68 -0.80
C GLU A 362 -9.05 -13.38 -1.20
N LEU A 363 -8.32 -12.30 -1.36
CA LEU A 363 -8.87 -10.98 -1.69
C LEU A 363 -9.04 -10.75 -3.20
N ALA A 364 -8.34 -11.52 -4.04
CA ALA A 364 -8.38 -11.41 -5.50
C ALA A 364 -9.64 -12.06 -6.09
N THR A 365 -10.81 -11.58 -5.70
CA THR A 365 -12.10 -12.20 -6.08
C THR A 365 -12.57 -11.82 -7.48
N GLY A 366 -12.02 -10.74 -8.06
CA GLY A 366 -12.46 -10.16 -9.34
C GLY A 366 -11.71 -10.64 -10.59
N VAL A 367 -10.45 -11.07 -10.46
CA VAL A 367 -9.49 -11.25 -11.59
C VAL A 367 -9.94 -12.22 -12.67
N PHE A 368 -10.89 -13.06 -12.37
CA PHE A 368 -11.11 -14.25 -13.21
C PHE A 368 -12.58 -14.46 -13.56
N ARG A 369 -13.38 -13.38 -13.50
CA ARG A 369 -14.70 -13.35 -14.09
C ARG A 369 -14.56 -13.09 -15.58
N ARG A 370 -15.32 -13.79 -16.44
CA ARG A 370 -15.50 -13.39 -17.83
C ARG A 370 -16.26 -12.06 -17.85
N GLU A 371 -16.05 -11.22 -18.86
CA GLU A 371 -16.84 -9.97 -19.04
C GLU A 371 -18.36 -10.25 -19.08
N THR A 372 -18.76 -11.41 -19.58
CA THR A 372 -20.15 -11.90 -19.54
C THR A 372 -20.70 -12.04 -18.10
N ASP A 373 -19.86 -12.41 -17.13
CA ASP A 373 -20.28 -12.54 -15.73
C ASP A 373 -20.39 -11.14 -15.04
N GLN A 374 -19.83 -10.08 -15.61
CA GLN A 374 -19.95 -8.71 -15.11
C GLN A 374 -21.28 -8.08 -15.56
N LEU A 375 -21.70 -8.33 -16.77
CA LEU A 375 -22.98 -7.83 -17.32
C LEU A 375 -24.21 -8.41 -16.59
N GLU A 376 -24.14 -9.68 -16.15
CA GLU A 376 -25.24 -10.30 -15.38
C GLU A 376 -25.39 -9.71 -13.98
N LEU A 377 -24.30 -9.22 -13.35
CA LEU A 377 -24.37 -8.59 -12.01
C LEU A 377 -24.85 -7.14 -12.05
N GLU A 378 -24.55 -6.41 -13.12
CA GLU A 378 -25.07 -5.06 -13.32
C GLU A 378 -26.60 -5.10 -13.56
N THR A 379 -27.10 -6.12 -14.23
CA THR A 379 -28.54 -6.32 -14.42
C THR A 379 -29.25 -6.74 -13.14
N ASP A 380 -28.66 -7.58 -12.29
CA ASP A 380 -29.25 -8.00 -11.01
C ASP A 380 -29.26 -6.84 -9.99
N THR A 381 -28.23 -5.99 -9.99
CA THR A 381 -28.15 -4.83 -9.06
C THR A 381 -29.15 -3.72 -9.46
N VAL A 382 -29.47 -3.58 -10.74
CA VAL A 382 -30.47 -2.60 -11.21
C VAL A 382 -31.89 -3.07 -10.88
N GLN A 383 -32.14 -4.38 -10.87
CA GLN A 383 -33.47 -4.91 -10.51
C GLN A 383 -33.78 -4.89 -9.01
N GLU A 384 -32.75 -4.89 -8.13
CA GLU A 384 -32.93 -4.73 -6.68
C GLU A 384 -33.16 -3.27 -6.25
N ILE A 385 -32.82 -2.28 -7.10
CA ILE A 385 -33.04 -0.84 -6.82
C ILE A 385 -34.43 -0.39 -7.29
N GLU A 386 -35.08 -1.13 -8.18
CA GLU A 386 -36.44 -0.82 -8.70
C GLU A 386 -37.58 -1.56 -7.95
N GLN A 387 -37.31 -2.35 -6.93
CA GLN A 387 -38.26 -2.95 -6.02
C GLN A 387 -38.20 -2.35 -4.60
#